data_2411e16f8f482fd2f1404f086ca57903
#
_entry.id   2411e16f8f482fd2f1404f086ca57903
#
_cell.length_a   1.000
_cell.length_b   1.000
_cell.length_c   1.000
_cell.angle_alpha   90.00
_cell.angle_beta   90.00
_cell.angle_gamma   90.00
#
_symmetry.space_group_name_H-M   'P 1'
#
loop_
_entity.id
_entity.type
_entity.pdbx_description
1 polymer ?
#
loop_
_entity_poly.entity_id
_entity_poly.type
_entity_poly.pdbx_seq_one_letter_code
_entity_poly.pdbx_strand_id
1 'polypeptide(L)'
;AHSQVIAKLASRCSAATVSVMVPNSLGPAELLSHYGTEEQKAYYLPRLARGEEIPCFALTSPYAGSDAAAIPDLGVVCKGTHQGRETLGFRVTWDKRYITLGPIATVLGLAFRVSDPEHLLGPDDEPRITCALIPTAHPGVSIGRRHWPLNAVFQNGPNSGKDVFIPIDWVIGGPAQVGNGWRMLMECLAAGRAISLPSGGVGTAKLAVRGTSAYAALRRQFKTPIGKFEGIHEALGRMGGNLYVIDAMRRFCAQ
;
A
#
# COMPACT_ATOMS: atom_id res chain seq x y z
N ALA A 1 18.23 -4.48 -7.29
CA ALA A 1 18.39 -3.03 -7.11
C ALA A 1 17.37 -2.44 -6.11
N HIS A 2 16.06 -2.66 -6.26
CA HIS A 2 14.98 -2.11 -5.44
C HIS A 2 15.18 -2.31 -3.93
N SER A 3 15.45 -3.54 -3.48
CA SER A 3 15.72 -3.89 -2.08
C SER A 3 16.84 -3.05 -1.46
N GLN A 4 17.91 -2.73 -2.20
CA GLN A 4 19.02 -1.92 -1.71
C GLN A 4 18.64 -0.44 -1.56
N VAL A 5 17.84 0.10 -2.49
CA VAL A 5 17.34 1.48 -2.41
C VAL A 5 16.47 1.66 -1.17
N ILE A 6 15.51 0.76 -0.95
CA ILE A 6 14.64 0.80 0.23
C ILE A 6 15.44 0.68 1.53
N ALA A 7 16.37 -0.27 1.63
CA ALA A 7 17.21 -0.42 2.82
C ALA A 7 18.07 0.82 3.09
N LYS A 8 18.56 1.48 2.02
CA LYS A 8 19.35 2.73 2.15
C LYS A 8 18.47 3.88 2.67
N LEU A 9 17.29 4.06 2.12
CA LEU A 9 16.33 5.08 2.57
C LEU A 9 15.93 4.84 4.03
N ALA A 10 15.56 3.62 4.38
CA ALA A 10 15.15 3.26 5.74
C ALA A 10 16.23 3.48 6.79
N SER A 11 17.51 3.35 6.40
CA SER A 11 18.64 3.67 7.28
C SER A 11 18.84 5.19 7.51
N ARG A 12 17.99 6.03 6.93
CA ARG A 12 18.07 7.51 7.02
C ARG A 12 16.75 8.15 7.42
N CYS A 13 15.65 7.75 6.77
CA CYS A 13 14.34 8.36 6.97
C CYS A 13 13.23 7.33 6.70
N SER A 14 12.54 6.90 7.75
CA SER A 14 11.43 5.94 7.62
C SER A 14 10.25 6.53 6.82
N ALA A 15 9.95 7.82 6.99
CA ALA A 15 8.87 8.48 6.25
C ALA A 15 9.12 8.49 4.74
N ALA A 16 10.35 8.81 4.31
CA ALA A 16 10.73 8.73 2.89
C ALA A 16 10.65 7.29 2.37
N THR A 17 11.06 6.32 3.19
CA THR A 17 10.98 4.90 2.85
C THR A 17 9.55 4.47 2.56
N VAL A 18 8.61 4.78 3.46
CA VAL A 18 7.20 4.43 3.28
C VAL A 18 6.61 5.10 2.05
N SER A 19 6.93 6.39 1.84
CA SER A 19 6.44 7.16 0.68
C SER A 19 6.92 6.60 -0.66
N VAL A 20 8.13 6.04 -0.73
CA VAL A 20 8.68 5.42 -1.95
C VAL A 20 8.21 3.96 -2.09
N MET A 21 8.15 3.22 -0.99
CA MET A 21 7.86 1.80 -0.98
C MET A 21 6.41 1.49 -1.41
N VAL A 22 5.44 2.24 -0.87
CA VAL A 22 4.02 1.93 -1.06
C VAL A 22 3.55 2.10 -2.51
N PRO A 23 3.88 3.19 -3.25
CA PRO A 23 3.50 3.28 -4.66
C PRO A 23 4.05 2.14 -5.50
N ASN A 24 5.22 1.64 -5.15
CA ASN A 24 5.98 0.69 -5.96
C ASN A 24 5.56 -0.77 -5.73
N SER A 25 5.29 -1.17 -4.49
CA SER A 25 5.08 -2.58 -4.15
C SER A 25 3.75 -2.90 -3.49
N LEU A 26 2.96 -1.88 -3.16
CA LEU A 26 1.65 -2.01 -2.52
C LEU A 26 0.60 -1.12 -3.20
N GLY A 27 0.96 -0.47 -4.30
CA GLY A 27 0.11 0.46 -5.02
C GLY A 27 -0.48 -0.11 -6.31
N PRO A 28 -1.31 0.66 -6.99
CA PRO A 28 -1.93 0.26 -8.25
C PRO A 28 -0.97 -0.13 -9.36
N ALA A 29 0.26 0.39 -9.35
CA ALA A 29 1.24 0.14 -10.42
C ALA A 29 1.57 -1.36 -10.60
N GLU A 30 1.71 -2.10 -9.50
CA GLU A 30 1.97 -3.54 -9.57
C GLU A 30 0.78 -4.30 -10.15
N LEU A 31 -0.44 -3.96 -9.69
CA LEU A 31 -1.65 -4.55 -10.24
C LEU A 31 -1.83 -4.21 -11.72
N LEU A 32 -1.55 -2.97 -12.12
CA LEU A 32 -1.61 -2.54 -13.52
C LEU A 32 -0.61 -3.29 -14.40
N SER A 33 0.62 -3.48 -13.93
CA SER A 33 1.67 -4.17 -14.68
C SER A 33 1.26 -5.61 -15.03
N HIS A 34 0.60 -6.30 -14.09
CA HIS A 34 0.19 -7.69 -14.26
C HIS A 34 -1.18 -7.84 -14.93
N TYR A 35 -2.15 -7.01 -14.55
CA TYR A 35 -3.57 -7.20 -14.89
C TYR A 35 -4.17 -6.07 -15.72
N GLY A 36 -3.56 -4.89 -15.77
CA GLY A 36 -4.09 -3.74 -16.49
C GLY A 36 -4.31 -4.02 -17.97
N THR A 37 -5.33 -3.40 -18.57
CA THR A 37 -5.44 -3.37 -20.03
C THR A 37 -4.29 -2.59 -20.64
N GLU A 38 -4.03 -2.76 -21.94
CA GLU A 38 -2.95 -2.02 -22.60
C GLU A 38 -3.19 -0.50 -22.56
N GLU A 39 -4.43 -0.05 -22.63
CA GLU A 39 -4.82 1.36 -22.48
C GLU A 39 -4.54 1.86 -21.06
N GLN A 40 -4.90 1.09 -20.05
CA GLN A 40 -4.62 1.44 -18.65
C GLN A 40 -3.12 1.51 -18.37
N LYS A 41 -2.35 0.53 -18.87
CA LYS A 41 -0.87 0.52 -18.75
C LYS A 41 -0.26 1.72 -19.45
N ALA A 42 -0.64 1.98 -20.68
CA ALA A 42 -0.11 3.10 -21.49
C ALA A 42 -0.41 4.46 -20.86
N TYR A 43 -1.58 4.59 -20.20
CA TYR A 43 -1.96 5.84 -19.54
C TYR A 43 -1.29 6.02 -18.18
N TYR A 44 -1.39 5.03 -17.29
CA TYR A 44 -1.00 5.19 -15.89
C TYR A 44 0.48 4.94 -15.64
N LEU A 45 1.08 3.87 -16.18
CA LEU A 45 2.44 3.49 -15.80
C LEU A 45 3.49 4.58 -16.07
N PRO A 46 3.50 5.27 -17.24
CA PRO A 46 4.44 6.36 -17.46
C PRO A 46 4.22 7.55 -16.52
N ARG A 47 2.96 7.87 -16.19
CA ARG A 47 2.62 8.98 -15.27
C ARG A 47 3.03 8.67 -13.84
N LEU A 48 2.79 7.45 -13.39
CA LEU A 48 3.24 6.96 -12.08
C LEU A 48 4.77 6.99 -11.97
N ALA A 49 5.47 6.57 -13.03
CA ALA A 49 6.93 6.57 -13.05
C ALA A 49 7.54 7.98 -12.99
N ARG A 50 6.88 8.98 -13.58
CA ARG A 50 7.32 10.39 -13.53
C ARG A 50 6.82 11.15 -12.31
N GLY A 51 5.94 10.55 -11.50
CA GLY A 51 5.32 11.22 -10.35
C GLY A 51 4.25 12.25 -10.75
N GLU A 52 3.75 12.21 -11.96
CA GLU A 52 2.60 13.01 -12.42
C GLU A 52 1.30 12.50 -11.80
N GLU A 53 1.23 11.18 -11.56
CA GLU A 53 0.20 10.54 -10.76
C GLU A 53 0.80 10.01 -9.46
N ILE A 54 0.13 10.28 -8.36
CA ILE A 54 0.48 9.77 -7.02
C ILE A 54 -0.58 8.75 -6.64
N PRO A 55 -0.23 7.45 -6.57
CA PRO A 55 -1.20 6.42 -6.27
C PRO A 55 -1.37 6.21 -4.77
N CYS A 56 -2.57 5.81 -4.36
CA CYS A 56 -2.78 5.11 -3.10
C CYS A 56 -3.62 3.85 -3.33
N PHE A 57 -3.61 2.91 -2.37
CA PHE A 57 -4.45 1.72 -2.45
C PHE A 57 -5.33 1.60 -1.20
N ALA A 58 -6.63 1.72 -1.39
CA ALA A 58 -7.63 1.74 -0.35
C ALA A 58 -8.24 0.34 -0.15
N LEU A 59 -7.64 -0.43 0.77
CA LEU A 59 -8.08 -1.77 1.16
C LEU A 59 -8.67 -1.74 2.58
N THR A 60 -7.90 -1.29 3.57
CA THR A 60 -8.27 -1.30 4.99
C THR A 60 -9.46 -0.40 5.28
N SER A 61 -10.47 -0.94 5.97
CA SER A 61 -11.65 -0.21 6.43
C SER A 61 -11.67 -0.12 7.97
N PRO A 62 -12.57 0.67 8.57
CA PRO A 62 -12.78 0.67 10.02
C PRO A 62 -13.14 -0.70 10.60
N TYR A 63 -13.73 -1.57 9.81
CA TYR A 63 -14.27 -2.87 10.23
C TYR A 63 -13.44 -4.07 9.76
N ALA A 64 -12.53 -3.88 8.80
CA ALA A 64 -11.73 -4.94 8.20
C ALA A 64 -10.27 -4.48 8.03
N GLY A 65 -9.41 -4.93 8.93
CA GLY A 65 -7.97 -4.70 8.92
C GLY A 65 -7.21 -5.97 8.55
N SER A 66 -6.90 -6.81 9.55
CA SER A 66 -6.19 -8.10 9.34
C SER A 66 -7.00 -9.06 8.48
N ASP A 67 -8.31 -9.13 8.70
CA ASP A 67 -9.25 -9.84 7.82
C ASP A 67 -9.66 -8.92 6.66
N ALA A 68 -8.73 -8.71 5.74
CA ALA A 68 -8.94 -7.81 4.61
C ALA A 68 -9.98 -8.30 3.60
N ALA A 69 -10.29 -9.59 3.60
CA ALA A 69 -11.35 -10.15 2.76
C ALA A 69 -12.76 -9.79 3.24
N ALA A 70 -12.91 -9.40 4.51
CA ALA A 70 -14.19 -9.06 5.12
C ALA A 70 -14.58 -7.57 4.95
N ILE A 71 -13.97 -6.84 4.00
CA ILE A 71 -14.32 -5.44 3.73
C ILE A 71 -15.83 -5.30 3.46
N PRO A 72 -16.51 -4.34 4.12
CA PRO A 72 -17.94 -4.14 3.92
C PRO A 72 -18.28 -3.21 2.74
N ASP A 73 -17.27 -2.58 2.16
CA ASP A 73 -17.44 -1.63 1.07
C ASP A 73 -18.11 -2.30 -0.13
N LEU A 74 -19.17 -1.71 -0.64
CA LEU A 74 -20.05 -2.33 -1.62
C LEU A 74 -20.21 -1.46 -2.86
N GLY A 75 -20.10 -2.07 -4.03
CA GLY A 75 -20.48 -1.52 -5.32
C GLY A 75 -21.63 -2.32 -5.92
N VAL A 76 -22.75 -1.66 -6.15
CA VAL A 76 -23.92 -2.25 -6.83
C VAL A 76 -23.82 -1.97 -8.32
N VAL A 77 -23.88 -3.03 -9.13
CA VAL A 77 -23.86 -2.91 -10.60
C VAL A 77 -25.08 -2.15 -11.07
N CYS A 78 -24.89 -1.17 -11.93
CA CYS A 78 -25.98 -0.37 -12.49
C CYS A 78 -25.56 0.32 -13.79
N LYS A 79 -26.53 0.84 -14.51
CA LYS A 79 -26.30 1.80 -15.58
C LYS A 79 -26.26 3.22 -15.00
N GLY A 80 -25.36 4.03 -15.51
CA GLY A 80 -25.22 5.44 -15.14
C GLY A 80 -24.71 6.27 -16.30
N THR A 81 -24.55 7.58 -16.08
CA THR A 81 -24.02 8.48 -17.11
C THR A 81 -22.57 8.79 -16.83
N HIS A 82 -21.69 8.52 -17.80
CA HIS A 82 -20.29 8.93 -17.78
C HIS A 82 -19.94 9.67 -19.08
N GLN A 83 -19.39 10.86 -18.96
CA GLN A 83 -19.06 11.71 -20.13
C GLN A 83 -20.22 11.89 -21.12
N GLY A 84 -21.45 12.01 -20.61
CA GLY A 84 -22.65 12.22 -21.42
C GLY A 84 -23.20 10.95 -22.11
N ARG A 85 -22.66 9.77 -21.81
CA ARG A 85 -23.10 8.49 -22.38
C ARG A 85 -23.60 7.56 -21.28
N GLU A 86 -24.66 6.79 -21.59
CA GLU A 86 -25.07 5.69 -20.71
C GLU A 86 -23.96 4.64 -20.71
N THR A 87 -23.52 4.26 -19.51
CA THR A 87 -22.39 3.38 -19.29
C THR A 87 -22.72 2.40 -18.17
N LEU A 88 -22.36 1.13 -18.33
CA LEU A 88 -22.41 0.16 -17.25
C LEU A 88 -21.31 0.50 -16.22
N GLY A 89 -21.61 0.35 -14.96
CA GLY A 89 -20.68 0.67 -13.87
C GLY A 89 -21.21 0.23 -12.52
N PHE A 90 -20.75 0.90 -11.50
CA PHE A 90 -21.10 0.59 -10.11
C PHE A 90 -21.46 1.85 -9.34
N ARG A 91 -22.46 1.76 -8.46
CA ARG A 91 -22.67 2.71 -7.37
C ARG A 91 -21.92 2.21 -6.15
N VAL A 92 -20.83 2.87 -5.82
CA VAL A 92 -19.91 2.39 -4.78
C VAL A 92 -20.04 3.24 -3.52
N THR A 93 -20.18 2.55 -2.38
CA THR A 93 -20.07 3.17 -1.05
C THR A 93 -18.91 2.54 -0.30
N TRP A 94 -17.99 3.36 0.19
CA TRP A 94 -16.82 2.91 0.92
C TRP A 94 -16.43 3.86 2.03
N ASP A 95 -15.75 3.31 3.05
CA ASP A 95 -15.06 4.06 4.10
C ASP A 95 -13.72 3.39 4.40
N LYS A 96 -12.63 4.07 4.07
CA LYS A 96 -11.28 3.55 4.20
C LYS A 96 -10.45 4.39 5.16
N ARG A 97 -9.56 3.73 5.91
CA ARG A 97 -8.68 4.41 6.85
C ARG A 97 -7.24 3.91 6.77
N TYR A 98 -6.31 4.71 7.29
CA TYR A 98 -4.87 4.41 7.29
C TYR A 98 -4.29 4.19 5.89
N ILE A 99 -4.81 4.91 4.90
CA ILE A 99 -4.37 4.77 3.52
C ILE A 99 -3.11 5.59 3.30
N THR A 100 -2.00 4.91 3.08
CA THR A 100 -0.71 5.54 2.80
C THR A 100 -0.78 6.28 1.47
N LEU A 101 -0.27 7.51 1.46
CA LEU A 101 -0.38 8.52 0.40
C LEU A 101 -1.81 9.01 0.13
N GLY A 102 -2.85 8.47 0.77
CA GLY A 102 -4.24 8.91 0.58
C GLY A 102 -4.44 10.42 0.58
N PRO A 103 -3.86 11.20 1.52
CA PRO A 103 -4.03 12.64 1.56
C PRO A 103 -3.50 13.43 0.37
N ILE A 104 -2.60 12.87 -0.41
CA ILE A 104 -1.95 13.52 -1.56
C ILE A 104 -2.13 12.74 -2.87
N ALA A 105 -2.87 11.64 -2.84
CA ALA A 105 -3.07 10.81 -4.00
C ALA A 105 -3.89 11.52 -5.08
N THR A 106 -3.53 11.29 -6.34
CA THR A 106 -4.29 11.72 -7.52
C THR A 106 -5.12 10.58 -8.08
N VAL A 107 -4.68 9.34 -7.85
CA VAL A 107 -5.40 8.12 -8.23
C VAL A 107 -5.56 7.17 -7.05
N LEU A 108 -6.78 6.73 -6.84
CA LEU A 108 -7.18 5.80 -5.80
C LEU A 108 -7.38 4.41 -6.41
N GLY A 109 -6.56 3.44 -6.04
CA GLY A 109 -6.90 2.04 -6.20
C GLY A 109 -7.86 1.64 -5.08
N LEU A 110 -9.09 1.29 -5.42
CA LEU A 110 -10.13 0.93 -4.45
C LEU A 110 -10.49 -0.55 -4.57
N ALA A 111 -10.44 -1.25 -3.43
CA ALA A 111 -11.01 -2.59 -3.29
C ALA A 111 -12.41 -2.51 -2.65
N PHE A 112 -13.39 -3.13 -3.29
CA PHE A 112 -14.78 -3.19 -2.83
C PHE A 112 -15.43 -4.50 -3.28
N ARG A 113 -16.50 -4.91 -2.61
CA ARG A 113 -17.32 -6.06 -3.01
C ARG A 113 -18.33 -5.63 -4.06
N VAL A 114 -18.57 -6.48 -5.05
CA VAL A 114 -19.59 -6.23 -6.10
C VAL A 114 -20.83 -7.05 -5.81
N SER A 115 -21.99 -6.43 -5.94
CA SER A 115 -23.31 -7.06 -5.98
C SER A 115 -23.99 -6.70 -7.29
N ASP A 116 -24.60 -7.68 -7.95
CA ASP A 116 -25.29 -7.53 -9.24
C ASP A 116 -26.74 -8.05 -9.16
N PRO A 117 -27.63 -7.37 -8.42
CA PRO A 117 -29.00 -7.83 -8.20
C PRO A 117 -29.84 -7.85 -9.47
N GLU A 118 -29.46 -7.10 -10.50
CA GLU A 118 -30.15 -7.05 -11.79
C GLU A 118 -29.52 -7.99 -12.83
N HIS A 119 -28.48 -8.77 -12.47
CA HIS A 119 -27.77 -9.71 -13.34
C HIS A 119 -27.24 -9.08 -14.63
N LEU A 120 -26.79 -7.83 -14.57
CA LEU A 120 -26.25 -7.09 -15.72
C LEU A 120 -24.88 -7.61 -16.19
N LEU A 121 -24.16 -8.33 -15.32
CA LEU A 121 -22.87 -8.94 -15.59
C LEU A 121 -22.95 -10.45 -15.83
N GLY A 122 -24.11 -11.07 -15.51
CA GLY A 122 -24.32 -12.50 -15.65
C GLY A 122 -25.04 -13.14 -14.46
N PRO A 123 -25.21 -14.46 -14.46
CA PRO A 123 -26.04 -15.15 -13.46
C PRO A 123 -25.37 -15.34 -12.08
N ASP A 124 -24.10 -15.02 -11.94
CA ASP A 124 -23.35 -15.20 -10.68
C ASP A 124 -23.55 -14.00 -9.76
N ASP A 125 -24.18 -14.22 -8.61
CA ASP A 125 -24.58 -13.15 -7.66
C ASP A 125 -23.75 -13.17 -6.36
N GLU A 126 -22.66 -13.96 -6.28
CA GLU A 126 -21.79 -13.94 -5.10
C GLU A 126 -20.99 -12.63 -5.04
N PRO A 127 -21.07 -11.87 -3.93
CA PRO A 127 -20.31 -10.65 -3.77
C PRO A 127 -18.81 -10.93 -3.72
N ARG A 128 -18.09 -10.58 -4.78
CA ARG A 128 -16.65 -10.77 -4.94
C ARG A 128 -15.91 -9.44 -4.89
N ILE A 129 -14.67 -9.47 -4.38
CA ILE A 129 -13.84 -8.26 -4.33
C ILE A 129 -13.36 -7.91 -5.75
N THR A 130 -13.53 -6.65 -6.07
CA THR A 130 -13.09 -6.02 -7.32
C THR A 130 -12.15 -4.87 -6.99
N CYS A 131 -11.18 -4.60 -7.86
CA CYS A 131 -10.26 -3.48 -7.73
C CYS A 131 -10.46 -2.51 -8.90
N ALA A 132 -10.66 -1.23 -8.60
CA ALA A 132 -10.83 -0.18 -9.62
C ALA A 132 -9.88 0.99 -9.37
N LEU A 133 -9.58 1.75 -10.43
CA LEU A 133 -8.80 2.99 -10.40
C LEU A 133 -9.76 4.17 -10.48
N ILE A 134 -9.75 5.00 -9.45
CA ILE A 134 -10.64 6.15 -9.35
C ILE A 134 -9.78 7.42 -9.22
N PRO A 135 -9.90 8.41 -10.12
CA PRO A 135 -9.29 9.71 -9.91
C PRO A 135 -9.79 10.33 -8.60
N THR A 136 -8.92 10.81 -7.74
CA THR A 136 -9.34 11.39 -6.45
C THR A 136 -10.17 12.67 -6.60
N ALA A 137 -10.06 13.34 -7.76
CA ALA A 137 -10.89 14.47 -8.13
C ALA A 137 -12.30 14.08 -8.64
N HIS A 138 -12.61 12.77 -8.72
CA HIS A 138 -13.92 12.31 -9.19
C HIS A 138 -15.04 12.75 -8.23
N PRO A 139 -16.18 13.25 -8.74
CA PRO A 139 -17.29 13.69 -7.91
C PRO A 139 -17.73 12.60 -6.90
N GLY A 140 -17.87 13.00 -5.63
CA GLY A 140 -18.26 12.10 -4.54
C GLY A 140 -17.10 11.41 -3.81
N VAL A 141 -15.87 11.50 -4.30
CA VAL A 141 -14.67 11.07 -3.56
C VAL A 141 -14.34 12.11 -2.49
N SER A 142 -14.20 11.67 -1.25
CA SER A 142 -13.81 12.51 -0.12
C SER A 142 -12.48 12.04 0.46
N ILE A 143 -11.53 12.96 0.55
CA ILE A 143 -10.25 12.76 1.22
C ILE A 143 -10.34 13.41 2.61
N GLY A 144 -10.19 12.58 3.65
CA GLY A 144 -10.34 13.05 5.02
C GLY A 144 -9.05 13.56 5.64
N ARG A 145 -9.14 13.91 6.92
CA ARG A 145 -8.03 14.46 7.69
C ARG A 145 -6.91 13.44 7.86
N ARG A 146 -5.67 13.89 7.64
CA ARG A 146 -4.46 13.08 7.81
C ARG A 146 -4.40 12.39 9.18
N HIS A 147 -3.99 11.12 9.18
CA HIS A 147 -3.59 10.37 10.37
C HIS A 147 -2.12 10.59 10.72
N TRP A 148 -1.78 10.32 11.99
CA TRP A 148 -0.42 10.32 12.52
C TRP A 148 -0.10 8.96 13.15
N PRO A 149 0.01 7.88 12.35
CA PRO A 149 0.23 6.55 12.89
C PRO A 149 1.57 6.49 13.62
N LEU A 150 1.53 6.19 14.93
CA LEU A 150 2.71 6.17 15.82
C LEU A 150 3.56 7.46 15.73
N ASN A 151 2.94 8.62 15.53
CA ASN A 151 3.60 9.90 15.31
C ASN A 151 4.56 9.95 14.09
N ALA A 152 4.44 8.99 13.17
CA ALA A 152 5.22 9.01 11.94
C ALA A 152 4.71 10.08 10.97
N VAL A 153 5.64 10.73 10.26
CA VAL A 153 5.35 11.92 9.45
C VAL A 153 5.06 11.62 7.97
N PHE A 154 4.97 10.36 7.55
CA PHE A 154 4.56 10.05 6.19
C PHE A 154 3.06 10.34 5.96
N GLN A 155 2.69 10.59 4.71
CA GLN A 155 1.30 10.86 4.35
C GLN A 155 0.45 9.61 4.53
N ASN A 156 -0.60 9.73 5.35
CA ASN A 156 -1.52 8.64 5.64
C ASN A 156 -2.86 9.24 6.05
N GLY A 157 -3.97 8.70 5.57
CA GLY A 157 -5.29 9.25 5.90
C GLY A 157 -6.44 8.42 5.38
N PRO A 158 -7.67 8.79 5.75
CA PRO A 158 -8.88 8.13 5.30
C PRO A 158 -9.32 8.67 3.95
N ASN A 159 -10.11 7.88 3.25
CA ASN A 159 -10.93 8.33 2.12
C ASN A 159 -12.27 7.60 2.13
N SER A 160 -13.28 8.24 1.59
CA SER A 160 -14.63 7.71 1.54
C SER A 160 -15.40 8.17 0.31
N GLY A 161 -16.47 7.48 0.01
CA GLY A 161 -17.45 7.84 -0.99
C GLY A 161 -18.80 7.23 -0.66
N LYS A 162 -19.86 7.92 -0.97
CA LYS A 162 -21.22 7.43 -0.76
C LYS A 162 -21.98 7.47 -2.08
N ASP A 163 -22.42 6.31 -2.55
CA ASP A 163 -23.19 6.17 -3.78
C ASP A 163 -22.50 6.80 -5.01
N VAL A 164 -21.18 6.62 -5.11
CA VAL A 164 -20.37 7.20 -6.18
C VAL A 164 -20.44 6.31 -7.41
N PHE A 165 -20.88 6.86 -8.55
CA PHE A 165 -20.87 6.13 -9.81
C PHE A 165 -19.46 6.05 -10.38
N ILE A 166 -18.99 4.84 -10.67
CA ILE A 166 -17.74 4.58 -11.38
C ILE A 166 -17.99 3.68 -12.60
N PRO A 167 -17.43 4.02 -13.78
CA PRO A 167 -17.55 3.19 -14.98
C PRO A 167 -16.89 1.83 -14.79
N ILE A 168 -17.44 0.79 -15.42
CA ILE A 168 -16.87 -0.56 -15.37
C ILE A 168 -15.46 -0.64 -15.97
N ASP A 169 -15.15 0.21 -16.94
CA ASP A 169 -13.82 0.29 -17.58
C ASP A 169 -12.71 0.79 -16.62
N TRP A 170 -13.10 1.33 -15.46
CA TRP A 170 -12.15 1.70 -14.41
C TRP A 170 -11.70 0.51 -13.55
N VAL A 171 -12.33 -0.65 -13.70
CA VAL A 171 -11.83 -1.89 -13.10
C VAL A 171 -10.44 -2.20 -13.66
N ILE A 172 -9.50 -2.55 -12.79
CA ILE A 172 -8.15 -2.94 -13.22
C ILE A 172 -8.26 -4.19 -14.09
N GLY A 173 -7.81 -4.10 -15.34
CA GLY A 173 -7.94 -5.16 -16.33
C GLY A 173 -9.30 -5.19 -17.05
N GLY A 174 -10.16 -4.19 -16.80
CA GLY A 174 -11.43 -4.03 -17.49
C GLY A 174 -12.55 -4.93 -16.97
N PRO A 175 -13.69 -4.97 -17.67
CA PRO A 175 -14.91 -5.68 -17.24
C PRO A 175 -14.72 -7.17 -16.94
N ALA A 176 -13.85 -7.85 -17.69
CA ALA A 176 -13.58 -9.29 -17.50
C ALA A 176 -12.90 -9.60 -16.14
N GLN A 177 -12.40 -8.60 -15.44
CA GLN A 177 -11.72 -8.74 -14.16
C GLN A 177 -12.60 -8.39 -12.95
N VAL A 178 -13.87 -8.10 -13.15
CA VAL A 178 -14.83 -7.95 -12.05
C VAL A 178 -14.87 -9.23 -11.22
N GLY A 179 -14.78 -9.11 -9.90
CA GLY A 179 -14.74 -10.24 -8.97
C GLY A 179 -13.37 -10.90 -8.77
N ASN A 180 -12.34 -10.54 -9.56
CA ASN A 180 -11.00 -11.12 -9.45
C ASN A 180 -10.03 -10.30 -8.56
N GLY A 181 -10.50 -9.25 -7.91
CA GLY A 181 -9.65 -8.32 -7.14
C GLY A 181 -8.90 -8.97 -5.99
N TRP A 182 -9.50 -9.95 -5.29
CA TRP A 182 -8.81 -10.65 -4.21
C TRP A 182 -7.59 -11.44 -4.71
N ARG A 183 -7.74 -12.15 -5.80
CA ARG A 183 -6.63 -12.87 -6.44
C ARG A 183 -5.51 -11.91 -6.84
N MET A 184 -5.85 -10.80 -7.51
CA MET A 184 -4.88 -9.76 -7.89
C MET A 184 -4.10 -9.24 -6.69
N LEU A 185 -4.80 -8.94 -5.58
CA LEU A 185 -4.16 -8.47 -4.35
C LEU A 185 -3.20 -9.49 -3.76
N MET A 186 -3.60 -10.77 -3.69
CA MET A 186 -2.75 -11.81 -3.12
C MET A 186 -1.48 -12.03 -3.94
N GLU A 187 -1.58 -12.07 -5.26
CA GLU A 187 -0.44 -12.27 -6.15
C GLU A 187 0.51 -11.06 -6.14
N CYS A 188 -0.01 -9.85 -6.30
CA CYS A 188 0.83 -8.64 -6.39
C CYS A 188 1.41 -8.20 -5.04
N LEU A 189 0.65 -8.29 -3.94
CA LEU A 189 1.15 -7.89 -2.62
C LEU A 189 2.21 -8.85 -2.05
N ALA A 190 2.31 -10.07 -2.56
CA ALA A 190 3.32 -11.04 -2.13
C ALA A 190 4.75 -10.51 -2.40
N ALA A 191 5.00 -9.93 -3.57
CA ALA A 191 6.30 -9.35 -3.92
C ALA A 191 6.69 -8.21 -2.97
N GLY A 192 5.76 -7.31 -2.66
CA GLY A 192 5.98 -6.23 -1.70
C GLY A 192 6.33 -6.73 -0.29
N ARG A 193 5.64 -7.76 0.17
CA ARG A 193 5.89 -8.39 1.47
C ARG A 193 7.26 -9.08 1.52
N ALA A 194 7.66 -9.76 0.45
CA ALA A 194 8.92 -10.50 0.39
C ALA A 194 10.16 -9.60 0.24
N ILE A 195 10.05 -8.47 -0.45
CA ILE A 195 11.19 -7.63 -0.85
C ILE A 195 11.21 -6.29 -0.12
N SER A 196 10.11 -5.52 -0.24
CA SER A 196 10.09 -4.12 0.22
C SER A 196 10.02 -4.00 1.73
N LEU A 197 9.13 -4.74 2.39
CA LEU A 197 8.98 -4.68 3.85
C LEU A 197 10.23 -5.18 4.59
N PRO A 198 10.82 -6.35 4.25
CA PRO A 198 12.08 -6.78 4.86
C PRO A 198 13.23 -5.77 4.64
N SER A 199 13.28 -5.14 3.47
CA SER A 199 14.31 -4.14 3.17
C SER A 199 14.17 -2.89 4.04
N GLY A 200 12.95 -2.42 4.26
CA GLY A 200 12.64 -1.33 5.18
C GLY A 200 13.03 -1.69 6.62
N GLY A 201 12.62 -2.86 7.09
CA GLY A 201 12.94 -3.38 8.42
C GLY A 201 14.45 -3.47 8.67
N VAL A 202 15.21 -4.05 7.75
CA VAL A 202 16.67 -4.14 7.85
C VAL A 202 17.34 -2.77 7.84
N GLY A 203 16.87 -1.84 7.00
CA GLY A 203 17.41 -0.47 6.97
C GLY A 203 17.23 0.24 8.31
N THR A 204 16.05 0.14 8.92
CA THR A 204 15.76 0.68 10.25
C THR A 204 16.59 -0.01 11.34
N ALA A 205 16.74 -1.33 11.30
CA ALA A 205 17.59 -2.07 12.23
C ALA A 205 19.07 -1.64 12.14
N LYS A 206 19.59 -1.38 10.93
CA LYS A 206 20.94 -0.82 10.73
C LYS A 206 21.12 0.52 11.42
N LEU A 207 20.13 1.40 11.30
CA LEU A 207 20.15 2.69 11.99
C LEU A 207 20.13 2.52 13.51
N ALA A 208 19.25 1.64 14.02
CA ALA A 208 19.14 1.38 15.45
C ALA A 208 20.44 0.81 16.04
N VAL A 209 21.02 -0.23 15.41
CA VAL A 209 22.28 -0.83 15.87
C VAL A 209 23.41 0.19 15.85
N ARG A 210 23.55 0.96 14.78
CA ARG A 210 24.58 2.00 14.66
C ARG A 210 24.45 3.09 15.73
N GLY A 211 23.23 3.59 15.91
CA GLY A 211 22.96 4.65 16.90
C GLY A 211 23.17 4.18 18.33
N THR A 212 22.67 3.00 18.66
CA THR A 212 22.83 2.41 20.01
C THR A 212 24.29 2.11 20.31
N SER A 213 25.04 1.54 19.37
CA SER A 213 26.47 1.25 19.56
C SER A 213 27.30 2.53 19.73
N ALA A 214 27.03 3.55 18.92
CA ALA A 214 27.71 4.85 19.03
C ALA A 214 27.40 5.51 20.39
N TYR A 215 26.13 5.50 20.82
CA TYR A 215 25.74 6.01 22.12
C TYR A 215 26.43 5.24 23.26
N ALA A 216 26.46 3.92 23.22
CA ALA A 216 27.10 3.10 24.23
C ALA A 216 28.63 3.33 24.32
N ALA A 217 29.26 3.69 23.20
CA ALA A 217 30.69 4.05 23.17
C ALA A 217 30.97 5.43 23.77
N LEU A 218 30.04 6.39 23.65
CA LEU A 218 30.22 7.78 24.08
C LEU A 218 29.68 8.05 25.48
N ARG A 219 28.53 7.51 25.81
CA ARG A 219 27.87 7.69 27.11
C ARG A 219 28.71 7.06 28.21
N ARG A 220 29.02 7.85 29.24
CA ARG A 220 29.79 7.39 30.41
C ARG A 220 28.92 7.33 31.65
N GLN A 221 29.09 6.28 32.44
CA GLN A 221 28.66 6.15 33.82
C GLN A 221 29.81 5.52 34.61
N PHE A 222 29.95 5.90 35.90
CA PHE A 222 31.11 5.48 36.71
C PHE A 222 32.45 5.73 36.03
N LYS A 223 32.58 6.85 35.30
CA LYS A 223 33.75 7.26 34.53
C LYS A 223 34.13 6.33 33.34
N THR A 224 33.27 5.36 33.05
CA THR A 224 33.50 4.33 32.00
C THR A 224 32.43 4.44 30.91
N PRO A 225 32.76 4.26 29.61
CA PRO A 225 31.74 4.13 28.57
C PRO A 225 30.79 2.97 28.90
N ILE A 226 29.48 3.20 28.80
CA ILE A 226 28.49 2.17 29.17
C ILE A 226 28.60 0.91 28.33
N GLY A 227 29.08 1.01 27.08
CA GLY A 227 29.34 -0.13 26.22
C GLY A 227 30.38 -1.13 26.75
N LYS A 228 31.12 -0.81 27.82
CA LYS A 228 32.05 -1.73 28.48
C LYS A 228 31.44 -2.58 29.58
N PHE A 229 30.17 -2.34 29.94
CA PHE A 229 29.47 -3.16 30.92
C PHE A 229 28.94 -4.43 30.25
N GLU A 230 29.11 -5.59 30.90
CA GLU A 230 28.74 -6.91 30.34
C GLU A 230 27.28 -6.98 29.91
N GLY A 231 26.35 -6.47 30.71
CA GLY A 231 24.93 -6.44 30.35
C GLY A 231 24.63 -5.60 29.09
N ILE A 232 25.41 -4.57 28.83
CA ILE A 232 25.32 -3.77 27.59
C ILE A 232 25.95 -4.51 26.41
N HIS A 233 27.09 -5.16 26.63
CA HIS A 233 27.74 -6.01 25.61
C HIS A 233 26.81 -7.13 25.11
N GLU A 234 26.11 -7.80 26.03
CA GLU A 234 25.15 -8.85 25.66
C GLU A 234 24.05 -8.30 24.75
N ALA A 235 23.44 -7.17 25.12
CA ALA A 235 22.41 -6.55 24.32
C ALA A 235 22.92 -6.13 22.93
N LEU A 236 24.09 -5.48 22.87
CA LEU A 236 24.72 -5.06 21.60
C LEU A 236 25.07 -6.28 20.73
N GLY A 237 25.58 -7.35 21.34
CA GLY A 237 25.89 -8.61 20.66
C GLY A 237 24.66 -9.24 20.02
N ARG A 238 23.54 -9.32 20.75
CA ARG A 238 22.25 -9.81 20.21
C ARG A 238 21.75 -8.93 19.07
N MET A 239 21.79 -7.62 19.23
CA MET A 239 21.36 -6.68 18.18
C MET A 239 22.20 -6.84 16.91
N GLY A 240 23.52 -6.93 17.05
CA GLY A 240 24.45 -7.12 15.92
C GLY A 240 24.25 -8.46 15.21
N GLY A 241 24.12 -9.54 15.98
CA GLY A 241 23.88 -10.90 15.47
C GLY A 241 22.56 -10.98 14.72
N ASN A 242 21.47 -10.49 15.32
CA ASN A 242 20.15 -10.46 14.68
C ASN A 242 20.18 -9.63 13.39
N LEU A 243 20.83 -8.45 13.39
CA LEU A 243 20.96 -7.64 12.19
C LEU A 243 21.70 -8.37 11.07
N TYR A 244 22.78 -9.09 11.39
CA TYR A 244 23.51 -9.88 10.42
C TYR A 244 22.62 -10.94 9.76
N VAL A 245 21.87 -11.69 10.57
CA VAL A 245 20.98 -12.76 10.09
C VAL A 245 19.88 -12.19 9.18
N ILE A 246 19.16 -11.15 9.63
CA ILE A 246 18.07 -10.59 8.83
C ILE A 246 18.54 -9.91 7.55
N ASP A 247 19.74 -9.29 7.53
CA ASP A 247 20.30 -8.72 6.29
C ASP A 247 20.76 -9.82 5.31
N ALA A 248 21.29 -10.93 5.82
CA ALA A 248 21.63 -12.09 5.02
C ALA A 248 20.36 -12.71 4.39
N MET A 249 19.30 -12.93 5.17
CA MET A 249 18.00 -13.43 4.67
C MET A 249 17.39 -12.50 3.61
N ARG A 250 17.37 -11.17 3.87
CA ARG A 250 16.90 -10.20 2.91
C ARG A 250 17.65 -10.27 1.58
N ARG A 251 18.97 -10.43 1.61
CA ARG A 251 19.80 -10.54 0.40
C ARG A 251 19.49 -11.84 -0.34
N PHE A 252 19.35 -12.93 0.37
CA PHE A 252 19.02 -14.23 -0.20
C PHE A 252 17.65 -14.21 -0.91
N CYS A 253 16.62 -13.64 -0.27
CA CYS A 253 15.29 -13.52 -0.87
C CYS A 253 15.22 -12.54 -2.06
N ALA A 254 16.22 -11.69 -2.26
CA ALA A 254 16.27 -10.70 -3.34
C ALA A 254 17.13 -11.14 -4.55
N GLN A 255 17.65 -12.35 -4.54
CA GLN A 255 18.34 -12.98 -5.66
C GLN A 255 17.34 -13.65 -6.61
#